data_ed7c6be8b220ba5c894f8d8f9d18fa3e
#
_entry.id   ed7c6be8b220ba5c894f8d8f9d18fa3e
#
_cell.length_a   1.000
_cell.length_b   1.000
_cell.length_c   1.000
_cell.angle_alpha   90.00
_cell.angle_beta   90.00
_cell.angle_gamma   90.00
#
_symmetry.space_group_name_H-M   'P 1'
#
loop_
_entity.id
_entity.type
_entity.pdbx_description
1 polymer ?
#
loop_
_entity_poly.entity_id
_entity_poly.type
_entity_poly.pdbx_seq_one_letter_code
_entity_poly.pdbx_strand_id
1 'polypeptide(L)'
;MGEWCSGVVERLSIDLKNAFPMSKGFSTTNLWYIKKWYLFYCQCDVKLHQLGGEIPEVLFSIPWKHHCVIITKCKKIDDALFYFKQTIDNNWSRSELEKSILNNECLAKGNALTNFDDTLAFPRQKLAQEILKDPYHFDFLSMREEYDERDLELALSRNIERFLLELGKGFAFVGRQIELRVSGTSYYLDMLFYHIRLKSYVVVELKTNDFKPEYVGKLNFYINAVDNILKKEDDNSTIGLLICQGKDDTKVKWSFKGIETPMGIAEYRLKNEDCKMSLPTIEEMETELFKKRGS
;
A
#
# COMPACT_ATOMS: atom_id res chain seq x y z
N MET A 1 -36.11 19.42 -3.41
CA MET A 1 -35.29 18.71 -2.42
C MET A 1 -34.98 19.68 -1.30
N GLY A 2 -35.47 19.39 -0.07
CA GLY A 2 -35.38 20.32 1.05
C GLY A 2 -33.93 20.61 1.46
N GLU A 3 -33.67 21.86 1.78
CA GLU A 3 -32.41 22.30 2.36
C GLU A 3 -32.21 21.64 3.73
N TRP A 4 -31.19 20.86 3.85
CA TRP A 4 -30.73 20.31 5.11
C TRP A 4 -29.91 21.40 5.84
N CYS A 5 -30.60 22.32 6.48
CA CYS A 5 -29.99 23.25 7.40
C CYS A 5 -29.58 22.53 8.69
N SER A 6 -28.60 23.06 9.45
CA SER A 6 -28.12 22.47 10.73
C SER A 6 -29.31 22.17 11.68
N GLY A 7 -30.29 23.04 11.77
CA GLY A 7 -31.48 22.86 12.58
C GLY A 7 -32.36 21.65 12.22
N VAL A 8 -32.36 21.20 10.94
CA VAL A 8 -33.13 20.01 10.52
C VAL A 8 -32.47 18.73 11.03
N VAL A 9 -31.12 18.64 10.95
CA VAL A 9 -30.36 17.48 11.43
C VAL A 9 -30.40 17.37 12.96
N GLU A 10 -30.37 18.49 13.67
CA GLU A 10 -30.53 18.53 15.12
C GLU A 10 -31.93 18.00 15.53
N ARG A 11 -32.98 18.49 14.87
CA ARG A 11 -34.37 18.04 15.12
C ARG A 11 -34.50 16.54 14.80
N LEU A 12 -33.99 16.08 13.67
CA LEU A 12 -33.97 14.67 13.30
C LEU A 12 -33.23 13.81 14.34
N SER A 13 -32.10 14.31 14.89
CA SER A 13 -31.38 13.64 15.97
C SER A 13 -32.24 13.44 17.22
N ILE A 14 -33.00 14.45 17.59
CA ILE A 14 -33.92 14.40 18.75
C ILE A 14 -35.04 13.41 18.47
N ASP A 15 -35.68 13.52 17.31
CA ASP A 15 -36.83 12.69 16.93
C ASP A 15 -36.44 11.19 16.87
N LEU A 16 -35.29 10.88 16.28
CA LEU A 16 -34.76 9.50 16.21
C LEU A 16 -34.40 8.93 17.59
N LYS A 17 -33.82 9.73 18.48
CA LYS A 17 -33.51 9.29 19.85
C LYS A 17 -34.81 9.02 20.65
N ASN A 18 -35.85 9.82 20.43
CA ASN A 18 -37.14 9.63 21.07
C ASN A 18 -37.88 8.39 20.51
N ALA A 19 -37.84 8.20 19.18
CA ALA A 19 -38.50 7.06 18.54
C ALA A 19 -37.74 5.73 18.81
N PHE A 20 -36.43 5.77 18.99
CA PHE A 20 -35.57 4.59 19.18
C PHE A 20 -34.64 4.76 20.41
N PRO A 21 -35.16 4.83 21.64
CA PRO A 21 -34.38 5.17 22.84
C PRO A 21 -33.27 4.14 23.17
N MET A 22 -33.44 2.88 22.75
CA MET A 22 -32.45 1.82 22.95
C MET A 22 -31.34 1.79 21.88
N SER A 23 -31.49 2.52 20.79
CA SER A 23 -30.55 2.55 19.69
C SER A 23 -29.52 3.66 19.88
N LYS A 24 -28.26 3.34 19.57
CA LYS A 24 -27.13 4.30 19.60
C LYS A 24 -26.82 4.77 18.17
N GLY A 25 -26.19 5.93 18.04
CA GLY A 25 -25.70 6.40 16.74
C GLY A 25 -26.49 7.53 16.10
N PHE A 26 -27.51 8.08 16.76
CA PHE A 26 -28.33 9.20 16.25
C PHE A 26 -27.85 10.58 16.74
N SER A 27 -26.53 10.75 17.02
CA SER A 27 -25.98 12.08 17.26
C SER A 27 -25.98 12.89 15.97
N THR A 28 -26.10 14.21 16.07
CA THR A 28 -26.05 15.15 14.93
C THR A 28 -24.83 14.90 14.06
N THR A 29 -23.65 14.78 14.66
CA THR A 29 -22.39 14.44 13.97
C THR A 29 -22.50 13.13 13.19
N ASN A 30 -23.05 12.09 13.80
CA ASN A 30 -23.15 10.78 13.14
C ASN A 30 -24.15 10.80 11.98
N LEU A 31 -25.24 11.55 12.10
CA LEU A 31 -26.21 11.74 11.02
C LEU A 31 -25.58 12.48 9.82
N TRP A 32 -24.69 13.44 10.07
CA TRP A 32 -23.90 14.08 9.02
C TRP A 32 -22.95 13.09 8.33
N TYR A 33 -22.28 12.21 9.08
CA TYR A 33 -21.46 11.15 8.50
C TYR A 33 -22.28 10.15 7.69
N ILE A 34 -23.47 9.76 8.15
CA ILE A 34 -24.37 8.87 7.40
C ILE A 34 -24.78 9.52 6.06
N LYS A 35 -25.12 10.81 6.08
CA LYS A 35 -25.43 11.55 4.85
C LYS A 35 -24.23 11.62 3.91
N LYS A 36 -23.03 11.95 4.43
CA LYS A 36 -21.79 12.02 3.66
C LYS A 36 -21.46 10.65 3.04
N TRP A 37 -21.60 9.59 3.82
CA TRP A 37 -21.40 8.19 3.40
C TRP A 37 -22.33 7.81 2.24
N TYR A 38 -23.63 8.07 2.41
CA TYR A 38 -24.62 7.81 1.38
C TYR A 38 -24.30 8.57 0.08
N LEU A 39 -24.07 9.87 0.16
CA LEU A 39 -23.75 10.70 -1.01
C LEU A 39 -22.42 10.30 -1.67
N PHE A 40 -21.45 9.87 -0.88
CA PHE A 40 -20.15 9.44 -1.40
C PHE A 40 -20.28 8.15 -2.22
N TYR A 41 -20.95 7.16 -1.70
CA TYR A 41 -21.12 5.87 -2.38
C TYR A 41 -22.22 5.89 -3.46
N CYS A 42 -23.23 6.74 -3.36
CA CYS A 42 -24.23 6.91 -4.42
C CYS A 42 -23.71 7.61 -5.68
N GLN A 43 -22.54 8.28 -5.61
CA GLN A 43 -21.88 8.80 -6.82
C GLN A 43 -21.31 7.67 -7.72
N CYS A 44 -21.33 6.44 -7.26
CA CYS A 44 -20.95 5.24 -8.02
C CYS A 44 -22.06 4.75 -8.93
N ASP A 45 -22.74 5.67 -9.63
CA ASP A 45 -23.99 5.45 -10.35
C ASP A 45 -24.01 4.32 -11.40
N VAL A 46 -22.85 3.80 -11.81
CA VAL A 46 -22.76 2.79 -12.86
C VAL A 46 -22.51 1.37 -12.31
N LYS A 47 -21.90 1.23 -11.14
CA LYS A 47 -21.56 -0.10 -10.58
C LYS A 47 -22.49 -0.56 -9.45
N LEU A 48 -23.12 0.37 -8.72
CA LEU A 48 -24.04 0.06 -7.62
C LEU A 48 -25.49 -0.08 -8.10
N HIS A 49 -25.91 0.68 -9.12
CA HIS A 49 -27.25 0.54 -9.72
C HIS A 49 -27.46 -0.73 -10.56
N GLN A 50 -26.38 -1.37 -11.04
CA GLN A 50 -26.49 -2.70 -11.68
C GLN A 50 -26.91 -3.81 -10.71
N LEU A 51 -26.90 -3.55 -9.40
CA LEU A 51 -27.29 -4.47 -8.33
C LEU A 51 -28.66 -4.16 -7.71
N GLY A 52 -29.55 -3.46 -8.42
CA GLY A 52 -30.92 -3.26 -7.97
C GLY A 52 -31.16 -2.11 -6.98
N GLY A 53 -30.24 -1.15 -6.87
CA GLY A 53 -30.41 0.04 -6.01
C GLY A 53 -30.23 -0.23 -4.50
N GLU A 54 -29.94 -1.45 -4.10
CA GLU A 54 -29.61 -1.81 -2.73
C GLU A 54 -28.11 -1.54 -2.45
N ILE A 55 -27.82 -1.07 -1.24
CA ILE A 55 -26.46 -0.88 -0.76
C ILE A 55 -25.83 -2.28 -0.66
N PRO A 56 -24.71 -2.58 -1.37
CA PRO A 56 -24.10 -3.91 -1.33
C PRO A 56 -23.75 -4.32 0.11
N GLU A 57 -24.14 -5.52 0.51
CA GLU A 57 -23.87 -6.06 1.85
C GLU A 57 -22.38 -6.01 2.22
N VAL A 58 -21.51 -6.10 1.22
CA VAL A 58 -20.07 -5.99 1.41
C VAL A 58 -19.66 -4.67 2.09
N LEU A 59 -20.40 -3.57 1.91
CA LEU A 59 -20.11 -2.30 2.57
C LEU A 59 -20.32 -2.36 4.09
N PHE A 60 -21.02 -3.37 4.61
CA PHE A 60 -21.16 -3.58 6.05
C PHE A 60 -20.08 -4.48 6.65
N SER A 61 -19.10 -4.92 5.86
CA SER A 61 -18.02 -5.82 6.31
C SER A 61 -16.94 -5.13 7.14
N ILE A 62 -16.91 -3.79 7.17
CA ILE A 62 -15.97 -3.02 7.99
C ILE A 62 -16.70 -2.15 9.00
N PRO A 63 -16.09 -1.86 10.18
CA PRO A 63 -16.70 -1.04 11.20
C PRO A 63 -17.02 0.38 10.71
N TRP A 64 -18.11 0.98 11.21
CA TRP A 64 -18.55 2.32 10.83
C TRP A 64 -17.46 3.40 10.88
N LYS A 65 -16.60 3.38 11.91
CA LYS A 65 -15.52 4.36 12.03
C LYS A 65 -14.47 4.26 10.91
N HIS A 66 -14.28 3.09 10.30
CA HIS A 66 -13.41 2.94 9.12
C HIS A 66 -14.04 3.64 7.92
N HIS A 67 -15.36 3.50 7.72
CA HIS A 67 -16.06 4.26 6.69
C HIS A 67 -15.90 5.78 6.87
N CYS A 68 -16.05 6.29 8.10
CA CYS A 68 -15.83 7.71 8.39
C CYS A 68 -14.45 8.19 7.96
N VAL A 69 -13.41 7.39 8.20
CA VAL A 69 -12.03 7.70 7.75
C VAL A 69 -11.96 7.73 6.23
N ILE A 70 -12.40 6.66 5.56
CA ILE A 70 -12.35 6.52 4.09
C ILE A 70 -13.05 7.69 3.40
N ILE A 71 -14.33 7.95 3.72
CA ILE A 71 -15.11 9.01 3.07
C ILE A 71 -14.63 10.42 3.39
N THR A 72 -13.82 10.58 4.44
CA THR A 72 -13.24 11.86 4.81
C THR A 72 -11.95 12.13 4.05
N LYS A 73 -11.14 11.10 3.87
CA LYS A 73 -9.78 11.23 3.36
C LYS A 73 -9.68 10.93 1.86
N CYS A 74 -10.48 10.00 1.34
CA CYS A 74 -10.49 9.68 -0.08
C CYS A 74 -11.40 10.62 -0.84
N LYS A 75 -10.87 11.26 -1.89
CA LYS A 75 -11.64 12.12 -2.80
C LYS A 75 -12.26 11.35 -3.96
N LYS A 76 -11.57 10.28 -4.39
CA LYS A 76 -12.00 9.42 -5.50
C LYS A 76 -12.57 8.12 -4.95
N ILE A 77 -13.57 7.61 -5.65
CA ILE A 77 -14.22 6.37 -5.26
C ILE A 77 -13.31 5.15 -5.42
N ASP A 78 -12.47 5.13 -6.46
CA ASP A 78 -11.55 4.02 -6.72
C ASP A 78 -10.52 3.89 -5.58
N ASP A 79 -9.99 5.02 -5.08
CA ASP A 79 -9.10 5.03 -3.92
C ASP A 79 -9.82 4.50 -2.66
N ALA A 80 -11.07 4.93 -2.46
CA ALA A 80 -11.88 4.47 -1.34
C ALA A 80 -12.16 2.96 -1.39
N LEU A 81 -12.49 2.44 -2.55
CA LEU A 81 -12.72 1.00 -2.77
C LEU A 81 -11.44 0.18 -2.57
N PHE A 82 -10.28 0.73 -2.97
CA PHE A 82 -8.99 0.12 -2.67
C PHE A 82 -8.77 -0.02 -1.16
N TYR A 83 -8.87 1.08 -0.39
CA TYR A 83 -8.68 1.05 1.06
C TYR A 83 -9.73 0.22 1.78
N PHE A 84 -10.96 0.23 1.30
CA PHE A 84 -12.02 -0.64 1.78
C PHE A 84 -11.65 -2.12 1.66
N LYS A 85 -11.25 -2.55 0.46
CA LYS A 85 -10.80 -3.92 0.18
C LYS A 85 -9.58 -4.30 1.02
N GLN A 86 -8.56 -3.43 1.09
CA GLN A 86 -7.37 -3.69 1.90
C GLN A 86 -7.69 -3.81 3.39
N THR A 87 -8.67 -3.05 3.88
CA THR A 87 -9.15 -3.15 5.27
C THR A 87 -9.73 -4.53 5.56
N ILE A 88 -10.55 -5.08 4.66
CA ILE A 88 -11.09 -6.44 4.78
C ILE A 88 -9.97 -7.48 4.68
N ASP A 89 -9.18 -7.42 3.62
CA ASP A 89 -8.17 -8.43 3.29
C ASP A 89 -7.08 -8.55 4.38
N ASN A 90 -6.76 -7.44 5.05
CA ASN A 90 -5.68 -7.36 6.03
C ASN A 90 -6.19 -7.21 7.48
N ASN A 91 -7.51 -7.14 7.69
CA ASN A 91 -8.14 -6.86 9.00
C ASN A 91 -7.54 -5.59 9.67
N TRP A 92 -7.36 -4.53 8.90
CA TRP A 92 -6.76 -3.31 9.42
C TRP A 92 -7.58 -2.68 10.54
N SER A 93 -6.88 -2.29 11.60
CA SER A 93 -7.42 -1.37 12.58
C SER A 93 -7.60 0.02 11.96
N ARG A 94 -8.33 0.90 12.66
CA ARG A 94 -8.50 2.29 12.19
C ARG A 94 -7.16 3.00 12.01
N SER A 95 -6.21 2.80 12.93
CA SER A 95 -4.89 3.42 12.88
C SER A 95 -4.06 2.94 11.68
N GLU A 96 -4.14 1.66 11.34
CA GLU A 96 -3.48 1.10 10.15
C GLU A 96 -4.09 1.64 8.88
N LEU A 97 -5.42 1.73 8.79
CA LEU A 97 -6.11 2.34 7.66
C LEU A 97 -5.72 3.83 7.50
N GLU A 98 -5.73 4.60 8.58
CA GLU A 98 -5.34 6.01 8.57
C GLU A 98 -3.90 6.18 8.07
N LYS A 99 -2.98 5.32 8.52
CA LYS A 99 -1.59 5.29 8.10
C LYS A 99 -1.43 4.92 6.62
N SER A 100 -2.13 3.90 6.17
CA SER A 100 -2.12 3.46 4.78
C SER A 100 -2.62 4.56 3.82
N ILE A 101 -3.67 5.28 4.20
CA ILE A 101 -4.17 6.43 3.44
C ILE A 101 -3.14 7.57 3.43
N LEU A 102 -2.50 7.85 4.56
CA LEU A 102 -1.47 8.87 4.68
C LEU A 102 -0.29 8.59 3.75
N ASN A 103 0.13 7.34 3.70
CA ASN A 103 1.23 6.87 2.86
C ASN A 103 0.83 6.69 1.38
N ASN A 104 -0.41 7.03 1.00
CA ASN A 104 -0.92 6.88 -0.37
C ASN A 104 -0.71 5.47 -0.94
N GLU A 105 -0.89 4.41 -0.14
CA GLU A 105 -0.65 3.03 -0.56
C GLU A 105 -1.44 2.62 -1.81
N CYS A 106 -2.58 3.27 -2.06
CA CYS A 106 -3.35 3.10 -3.29
C CYS A 106 -2.52 3.43 -4.54
N LEU A 107 -1.67 4.45 -4.46
CA LEU A 107 -0.79 4.85 -5.55
C LEU A 107 0.56 4.10 -5.54
N ALA A 108 1.00 3.62 -4.38
CA ALA A 108 2.29 2.94 -4.25
C ALA A 108 2.26 1.49 -4.77
N LYS A 109 1.14 0.79 -4.56
CA LYS A 109 1.03 -0.63 -4.91
C LYS A 109 1.01 -0.85 -6.43
N GLY A 110 1.90 -1.72 -6.90
CA GLY A 110 2.05 -2.02 -8.32
C GLY A 110 2.83 -0.98 -9.12
N ASN A 111 3.38 0.06 -8.49
CA ASN A 111 4.05 1.17 -9.19
C ASN A 111 5.57 1.03 -9.30
N ALA A 112 6.17 -0.01 -8.71
CA ALA A 112 7.60 -0.28 -8.91
C ALA A 112 7.91 -0.36 -10.42
N LEU A 113 8.99 0.27 -10.84
CA LEU A 113 9.46 0.12 -12.22
C LEU A 113 10.08 -1.27 -12.38
N THR A 114 9.56 -2.04 -13.32
CA THR A 114 9.97 -3.42 -13.55
C THR A 114 10.21 -3.70 -15.02
N ASN A 115 10.92 -4.80 -15.29
CA ASN A 115 11.02 -5.39 -16.63
C ASN A 115 10.17 -6.67 -16.76
N PHE A 116 9.15 -6.82 -15.93
CA PHE A 116 8.36 -8.05 -15.88
C PHE A 116 7.57 -8.33 -17.15
N ASP A 117 7.20 -7.31 -17.91
CA ASP A 117 6.52 -7.45 -19.20
C ASP A 117 7.37 -8.26 -20.19
N ASP A 118 8.69 -8.11 -20.13
CA ASP A 118 9.63 -8.77 -21.04
C ASP A 118 10.20 -10.07 -20.46
N THR A 119 10.15 -10.26 -19.11
CA THR A 119 10.88 -11.34 -18.45
C THR A 119 10.01 -12.39 -17.76
N LEU A 120 8.74 -12.11 -17.55
CA LEU A 120 7.78 -13.02 -16.90
C LEU A 120 6.58 -13.32 -17.76
N ALA A 121 6.18 -14.61 -17.81
CA ALA A 121 4.96 -15.02 -18.50
C ALA A 121 3.69 -14.61 -17.73
N PHE A 122 2.58 -14.31 -18.45
CA PHE A 122 1.26 -14.13 -17.86
C PHE A 122 0.74 -15.49 -17.29
N PRO A 123 0.07 -15.52 -16.12
CA PRO A 123 -0.38 -14.40 -15.27
C PRO A 123 0.64 -14.00 -14.18
N ARG A 124 1.82 -14.62 -14.13
CA ARG A 124 2.85 -14.40 -13.12
C ARG A 124 3.38 -12.97 -13.13
N GLN A 125 3.60 -12.41 -14.32
CA GLN A 125 3.98 -11.02 -14.55
C GLN A 125 3.05 -10.05 -13.79
N LYS A 126 1.74 -10.19 -13.98
CA LYS A 126 0.74 -9.35 -13.33
C LYS A 126 0.78 -9.48 -11.80
N LEU A 127 0.88 -10.70 -11.30
CA LEU A 127 0.98 -10.96 -9.87
C LEU A 127 2.27 -10.35 -9.29
N ALA A 128 3.41 -10.51 -9.96
CA ALA A 128 4.68 -9.95 -9.53
C ALA A 128 4.62 -8.42 -9.49
N GLN A 129 4.01 -7.78 -10.49
CA GLN A 129 3.82 -6.34 -10.51
C GLN A 129 2.93 -5.86 -9.36
N GLU A 130 1.82 -6.55 -9.10
CA GLU A 130 0.85 -6.17 -8.06
C GLU A 130 1.41 -6.24 -6.62
N ILE A 131 2.42 -7.07 -6.37
CA ILE A 131 3.00 -7.24 -5.03
C ILE A 131 4.11 -6.25 -4.72
N LEU A 132 4.74 -5.64 -5.72
CA LEU A 132 5.77 -4.64 -5.49
C LEU A 132 5.15 -3.27 -5.27
N LYS A 133 5.77 -2.49 -4.39
CA LYS A 133 5.38 -1.10 -4.07
C LYS A 133 6.44 -0.12 -4.54
N ASP A 134 6.02 1.12 -4.72
CA ASP A 134 6.88 2.26 -4.91
C ASP A 134 6.16 3.57 -4.53
N PRO A 135 6.57 4.25 -3.46
CA PRO A 135 7.67 3.88 -2.55
C PRO A 135 7.30 2.84 -1.48
N TYR A 136 8.32 2.23 -0.86
CA TYR A 136 8.21 1.54 0.43
C TYR A 136 8.31 2.53 1.58
N HIS A 137 7.59 2.28 2.68
CA HIS A 137 7.56 3.15 3.86
C HIS A 137 8.24 2.49 5.05
N PHE A 138 9.42 2.98 5.41
CA PHE A 138 10.23 2.50 6.54
C PHE A 138 10.13 3.44 7.77
N ASP A 139 9.00 4.11 7.94
CA ASP A 139 8.71 5.02 9.05
C ASP A 139 8.68 4.34 10.44
N PHE A 140 8.71 3.01 10.48
CA PHE A 140 8.92 2.23 11.69
C PHE A 140 10.38 2.14 12.13
N LEU A 141 11.33 2.61 11.31
CA LEU A 141 12.73 2.68 11.63
C LEU A 141 13.07 4.01 12.29
N SER A 142 13.93 3.93 13.32
CA SER A 142 14.58 5.11 13.90
C SER A 142 16.02 5.13 13.42
N MET A 143 16.26 5.85 12.33
CA MET A 143 17.59 6.03 11.77
C MET A 143 18.23 7.32 12.26
N ARG A 144 19.58 7.37 12.29
CA ARG A 144 20.35 8.60 12.49
C ARG A 144 20.27 9.42 11.20
N GLU A 145 20.66 10.70 11.27
CA GLU A 145 20.73 11.55 10.06
C GLU A 145 21.71 10.99 9.03
N GLU A 146 22.85 10.48 9.49
CA GLU A 146 23.82 9.79 8.65
C GLU A 146 23.76 8.28 8.95
N TYR A 147 23.49 7.48 7.95
CA TYR A 147 23.46 6.00 7.99
C TYR A 147 23.92 5.42 6.65
N ASP A 148 24.53 4.25 6.71
CA ASP A 148 24.94 3.49 5.54
C ASP A 148 23.99 2.32 5.21
N GLU A 149 24.29 1.59 4.15
CA GLU A 149 23.49 0.43 3.69
C GLU A 149 23.41 -0.67 4.76
N ARG A 150 24.49 -0.88 5.50
CA ARG A 150 24.55 -1.88 6.57
C ARG A 150 23.69 -1.49 7.77
N ASP A 151 23.67 -0.20 8.11
CA ASP A 151 22.81 0.32 9.17
C ASP A 151 21.33 0.12 8.81
N LEU A 152 20.95 0.43 7.57
CA LEU A 152 19.60 0.24 7.06
C LEU A 152 19.20 -1.25 7.06
N GLU A 153 20.07 -2.13 6.55
CA GLU A 153 19.87 -3.58 6.56
C GLU A 153 19.66 -4.13 7.98
N LEU A 154 20.53 -3.73 8.92
CA LEU A 154 20.42 -4.12 10.31
C LEU A 154 19.12 -3.63 10.97
N ALA A 155 18.71 -2.40 10.70
CA ALA A 155 17.49 -1.82 11.23
C ALA A 155 16.26 -2.56 10.68
N LEU A 156 16.21 -2.88 9.40
CA LEU A 156 15.15 -3.69 8.78
C LEU A 156 15.11 -5.11 9.35
N SER A 157 16.27 -5.74 9.50
CA SER A 157 16.40 -7.09 10.06
C SER A 157 15.91 -7.16 11.51
N ARG A 158 16.21 -6.16 12.33
CA ARG A 158 15.72 -6.07 13.73
C ARG A 158 14.21 -5.82 13.80
N ASN A 159 13.62 -5.26 12.76
CA ASN A 159 12.20 -4.99 12.62
C ASN A 159 11.56 -5.86 11.53
N ILE A 160 12.01 -7.11 11.39
CA ILE A 160 11.64 -7.99 10.28
C ILE A 160 10.13 -8.19 10.13
N GLU A 161 9.38 -8.27 11.23
CA GLU A 161 7.92 -8.38 11.19
C GLU A 161 7.29 -7.18 10.48
N ARG A 162 7.73 -5.97 10.83
CA ARG A 162 7.23 -4.73 10.20
C ARG A 162 7.67 -4.61 8.76
N PHE A 163 8.88 -5.06 8.46
CA PHE A 163 9.36 -5.10 7.08
C PHE A 163 8.57 -6.09 6.23
N LEU A 164 8.25 -7.28 6.74
CA LEU A 164 7.38 -8.24 6.04
C LEU A 164 5.98 -7.70 5.82
N LEU A 165 5.41 -6.96 6.79
CA LEU A 165 4.12 -6.28 6.60
C LEU A 165 4.21 -5.20 5.51
N GLU A 166 5.32 -4.47 5.45
CA GLU A 166 5.54 -3.47 4.41
C GLU A 166 5.76 -4.09 3.03
N LEU A 167 6.52 -5.19 2.92
CA LEU A 167 6.66 -5.94 1.68
C LEU A 167 5.31 -6.49 1.18
N GLY A 168 4.44 -6.91 2.10
CA GLY A 168 3.11 -7.39 1.81
C GLY A 168 2.95 -8.90 1.99
N LYS A 169 1.74 -9.40 1.68
CA LYS A 169 1.38 -10.81 1.87
C LYS A 169 2.14 -11.74 0.93
N GLY A 170 2.58 -12.86 1.49
CA GLY A 170 3.21 -13.95 0.73
C GLY A 170 4.73 -13.94 0.80
N PHE A 171 5.35 -12.94 1.38
CA PHE A 171 6.79 -12.95 1.63
C PHE A 171 7.14 -13.75 2.89
N ALA A 172 8.16 -14.60 2.78
CA ALA A 172 8.79 -15.31 3.88
C ALA A 172 10.28 -14.92 3.90
N PHE A 173 10.78 -14.53 5.06
CA PHE A 173 12.19 -14.17 5.23
C PHE A 173 13.05 -15.43 5.27
N VAL A 174 14.03 -15.53 4.37
CA VAL A 174 15.01 -16.63 4.30
C VAL A 174 16.26 -16.28 5.10
N GLY A 175 16.77 -15.05 4.96
CA GLY A 175 17.93 -14.60 5.70
C GLY A 175 18.50 -13.28 5.18
N ARG A 176 19.52 -12.81 5.87
CA ARG A 176 20.34 -11.67 5.48
C ARG A 176 21.80 -12.07 5.34
N GLN A 177 22.58 -11.30 4.59
CA GLN A 177 24.02 -11.56 4.34
C GLN A 177 24.26 -13.03 3.94
N ILE A 178 23.41 -13.53 3.02
CA ILE A 178 23.50 -14.89 2.52
C ILE A 178 24.75 -15.02 1.66
N GLU A 179 25.67 -15.90 2.06
CA GLU A 179 26.89 -16.20 1.30
C GLU A 179 26.53 -17.07 0.08
N LEU A 180 26.91 -16.60 -1.10
CA LEU A 180 26.87 -17.34 -2.35
C LEU A 180 28.30 -17.54 -2.84
N ARG A 181 28.75 -18.81 -3.00
CA ARG A 181 30.05 -19.13 -3.54
C ARG A 181 29.99 -19.40 -5.03
N VAL A 182 30.62 -18.52 -5.80
CA VAL A 182 30.72 -18.65 -7.26
C VAL A 182 32.17 -18.69 -7.66
N SER A 183 32.62 -19.78 -8.28
CA SER A 183 33.99 -19.97 -8.74
C SER A 183 35.06 -19.69 -7.66
N GLY A 184 34.80 -20.10 -6.41
CA GLY A 184 35.72 -19.93 -5.28
C GLY A 184 35.66 -18.54 -4.61
N THR A 185 34.89 -17.61 -5.12
CA THR A 185 34.67 -16.27 -4.53
C THR A 185 33.38 -16.22 -3.77
N SER A 186 33.40 -15.66 -2.56
CA SER A 186 32.22 -15.45 -1.75
C SER A 186 31.57 -14.09 -2.05
N TYR A 187 30.26 -14.10 -2.28
CA TYR A 187 29.40 -12.93 -2.47
C TYR A 187 28.32 -12.94 -1.41
N TYR A 188 27.86 -11.77 -0.97
CA TYR A 188 26.88 -11.66 0.09
C TYR A 188 25.66 -10.87 -0.39
N LEU A 189 24.49 -11.50 -0.26
CA LEU A 189 23.21 -10.84 -0.52
C LEU A 189 22.78 -10.04 0.70
N ASP A 190 22.29 -8.82 0.52
CA ASP A 190 21.78 -8.03 1.64
C ASP A 190 20.64 -8.78 2.33
N MET A 191 19.55 -9.09 1.63
CA MET A 191 18.43 -9.85 2.16
C MET A 191 17.84 -10.79 1.12
N LEU A 192 17.44 -11.97 1.55
CA LEU A 192 16.77 -12.98 0.72
C LEU A 192 15.41 -13.32 1.31
N PHE A 193 14.39 -13.30 0.46
CA PHE A 193 13.04 -13.72 0.78
C PHE A 193 12.58 -14.83 -0.18
N TYR A 194 11.49 -15.51 0.17
CA TYR A 194 10.76 -16.41 -0.70
C TYR A 194 9.31 -15.96 -0.78
N HIS A 195 8.78 -15.82 -1.98
CA HIS A 195 7.37 -15.45 -2.16
C HIS A 195 6.51 -16.67 -2.48
N ILE A 196 5.65 -17.05 -1.52
CA ILE A 196 4.90 -18.31 -1.52
C ILE A 196 4.02 -18.47 -2.77
N ARG A 197 3.24 -17.44 -3.15
CA ARG A 197 2.33 -17.52 -4.31
C ARG A 197 3.05 -17.51 -5.64
N LEU A 198 4.18 -16.82 -5.74
CA LEU A 198 5.02 -16.81 -6.94
C LEU A 198 5.91 -18.05 -7.05
N LYS A 199 6.09 -18.78 -5.97
CA LYS A 199 7.08 -19.86 -5.85
C LYS A 199 8.45 -19.43 -6.36
N SER A 200 8.95 -18.29 -5.82
CA SER A 200 10.18 -17.67 -6.28
C SER A 200 10.96 -17.10 -5.11
N TYR A 201 12.25 -17.19 -5.17
CA TYR A 201 13.12 -16.36 -4.34
C TYR A 201 12.99 -14.90 -4.75
N VAL A 202 13.16 -14.01 -3.80
CA VAL A 202 13.21 -12.55 -4.01
C VAL A 202 14.49 -12.04 -3.35
N VAL A 203 15.43 -11.61 -4.17
CA VAL A 203 16.65 -10.95 -3.74
C VAL A 203 16.36 -9.48 -3.52
N VAL A 204 16.55 -8.98 -2.31
CA VAL A 204 16.40 -7.56 -1.98
C VAL A 204 17.80 -6.97 -1.78
N GLU A 205 18.13 -5.99 -2.59
CA GLU A 205 19.34 -5.17 -2.49
C GLU A 205 18.97 -3.77 -2.05
N LEU A 206 19.65 -3.25 -1.05
CA LEU A 206 19.37 -1.95 -0.43
C LEU A 206 20.44 -0.92 -0.85
N LYS A 207 20.00 0.31 -1.12
CA LYS A 207 20.90 1.44 -1.42
C LYS A 207 20.44 2.68 -0.66
N THR A 208 21.37 3.32 0.05
CA THR A 208 21.11 4.54 0.81
C THR A 208 21.31 5.82 -0.01
N ASN A 209 21.47 5.69 -1.30
CA ASN A 209 21.59 6.77 -2.26
C ASN A 209 20.63 6.57 -3.44
N ASP A 210 20.67 7.51 -4.38
CA ASP A 210 19.88 7.43 -5.60
C ASP A 210 20.32 6.27 -6.50
N PHE A 211 19.38 5.79 -7.31
CA PHE A 211 19.60 4.74 -8.28
C PHE A 211 20.78 5.05 -9.23
N LYS A 212 21.63 4.05 -9.42
CA LYS A 212 22.71 4.05 -10.39
C LYS A 212 22.63 2.83 -11.29
N PRO A 213 22.91 2.97 -12.62
CA PRO A 213 22.81 1.86 -13.58
C PRO A 213 23.65 0.62 -13.21
N GLU A 214 24.81 0.81 -12.57
CA GLU A 214 25.68 -0.30 -12.13
C GLU A 214 25.02 -1.25 -11.12
N TYR A 215 23.99 -0.81 -10.38
CA TYR A 215 23.29 -1.65 -9.41
C TYR A 215 22.50 -2.77 -10.10
N VAL A 216 22.00 -2.53 -11.31
CA VAL A 216 21.32 -3.54 -12.13
C VAL A 216 22.23 -4.72 -12.45
N GLY A 217 23.49 -4.45 -12.78
CA GLY A 217 24.49 -5.50 -13.06
C GLY A 217 24.76 -6.38 -11.82
N LYS A 218 24.91 -5.76 -10.65
CA LYS A 218 25.09 -6.49 -9.37
C LYS A 218 23.87 -7.35 -9.04
N LEU A 219 22.67 -6.76 -9.14
CA LEU A 219 21.41 -7.47 -8.87
C LEU A 219 21.19 -8.63 -9.85
N ASN A 220 21.47 -8.41 -11.15
CA ASN A 220 21.41 -9.45 -12.17
C ASN A 220 22.32 -10.64 -11.85
N PHE A 221 23.54 -10.36 -11.42
CA PHE A 221 24.46 -11.41 -10.98
C PHE A 221 23.90 -12.20 -9.80
N TYR A 222 23.32 -11.53 -8.81
CA TYR A 222 22.74 -12.19 -7.64
C TYR A 222 21.53 -13.04 -7.97
N ILE A 223 20.63 -12.57 -8.85
CA ILE A 223 19.48 -13.36 -9.32
C ILE A 223 19.97 -14.67 -9.95
N ASN A 224 20.93 -14.58 -10.87
CA ASN A 224 21.49 -15.76 -11.52
C ASN A 224 22.21 -16.70 -10.54
N ALA A 225 22.92 -16.15 -9.55
CA ALA A 225 23.59 -16.96 -8.53
C ALA A 225 22.59 -17.72 -7.66
N VAL A 226 21.49 -17.06 -7.24
CA VAL A 226 20.40 -17.72 -6.48
C VAL A 226 19.73 -18.80 -7.33
N ASP A 227 19.44 -18.53 -8.60
CA ASP A 227 18.84 -19.51 -9.50
C ASP A 227 19.70 -20.73 -9.72
N ASN A 228 21.03 -20.58 -9.75
CA ASN A 228 21.95 -21.70 -9.95
C ASN A 228 22.33 -22.45 -8.67
N ILE A 229 22.25 -21.81 -7.48
CA ILE A 229 22.76 -22.38 -6.23
C ILE A 229 21.63 -22.82 -5.30
N LEU A 230 20.55 -22.02 -5.17
CA LEU A 230 19.52 -22.21 -4.16
C LEU A 230 18.18 -22.69 -4.74
N LYS A 231 17.84 -22.25 -5.95
CA LYS A 231 16.56 -22.57 -6.59
C LYS A 231 16.40 -24.08 -6.81
N LYS A 232 15.22 -24.62 -6.50
CA LYS A 232 14.82 -25.99 -6.78
C LYS A 232 14.07 -26.10 -8.09
N GLU A 233 13.88 -27.34 -8.59
CA GLU A 233 13.17 -27.59 -9.86
C GLU A 233 11.73 -27.06 -9.86
N ASP A 234 11.04 -27.10 -8.69
CA ASP A 234 9.66 -26.61 -8.55
C ASP A 234 9.55 -25.09 -8.40
N ASP A 235 10.67 -24.41 -8.23
CA ASP A 235 10.70 -22.95 -8.08
C ASP A 235 10.73 -22.28 -9.44
N ASN A 236 10.06 -21.17 -9.51
CA ASN A 236 10.15 -20.26 -10.64
C ASN A 236 11.43 -19.41 -10.54
N SER A 237 11.78 -18.69 -11.61
CA SER A 237 12.94 -17.80 -11.64
C SER A 237 12.90 -16.78 -10.50
N THR A 238 14.04 -16.54 -9.89
CA THR A 238 14.23 -15.56 -8.83
C THR A 238 13.92 -14.15 -9.33
N ILE A 239 13.32 -13.33 -8.48
CA ILE A 239 13.01 -11.92 -8.76
C ILE A 239 14.00 -11.05 -7.98
N GLY A 240 14.58 -10.03 -8.62
CA GLY A 240 15.36 -9.00 -7.96
C GLY A 240 14.51 -7.81 -7.57
N LEU A 241 14.74 -7.25 -6.40
CA LEU A 241 14.16 -6.00 -5.92
C LEU A 241 15.28 -5.09 -5.41
N LEU A 242 15.52 -4.00 -6.13
CA LEU A 242 16.39 -2.94 -5.68
C LEU A 242 15.56 -1.86 -4.99
N ILE A 243 15.89 -1.54 -3.75
CA ILE A 243 15.24 -0.46 -2.99
C ILE A 243 16.28 0.63 -2.74
N CYS A 244 16.05 1.84 -3.25
CA CYS A 244 16.97 2.98 -3.19
C CYS A 244 16.28 4.24 -2.65
N GLN A 245 17.06 5.29 -2.34
CA GLN A 245 16.53 6.51 -1.78
C GLN A 245 15.74 7.34 -2.79
N GLY A 246 16.19 7.36 -4.04
CA GLY A 246 15.53 8.04 -5.15
C GLY A 246 15.90 7.40 -6.49
N LYS A 247 15.09 7.65 -7.53
CA LYS A 247 15.36 7.13 -8.88
C LYS A 247 14.89 8.09 -9.96
N ASP A 248 15.52 7.97 -11.12
CA ASP A 248 15.09 8.57 -12.38
C ASP A 248 14.50 7.46 -13.27
N ASP A 249 13.24 7.60 -13.63
CA ASP A 249 12.51 6.58 -14.39
C ASP A 249 13.15 6.28 -15.76
N THR A 250 13.74 7.29 -16.40
CA THR A 250 14.40 7.11 -17.70
C THR A 250 15.67 6.30 -17.56
N LYS A 251 16.50 6.60 -16.52
CA LYS A 251 17.71 5.83 -16.25
C LYS A 251 17.37 4.38 -15.93
N VAL A 252 16.32 4.14 -15.09
CA VAL A 252 15.87 2.79 -14.77
C VAL A 252 15.45 2.03 -16.03
N LYS A 253 14.55 2.60 -16.86
CA LYS A 253 14.07 1.97 -18.07
C LYS A 253 15.21 1.64 -19.06
N TRP A 254 16.20 2.52 -19.19
CA TRP A 254 17.35 2.25 -20.07
C TRP A 254 18.28 1.15 -19.50
N SER A 255 18.40 1.09 -18.18
CA SER A 255 19.23 0.07 -17.52
C SER A 255 18.62 -1.34 -17.63
N PHE A 256 17.32 -1.47 -17.87
CA PHE A 256 16.67 -2.76 -18.09
C PHE A 256 16.90 -3.34 -19.49
N LYS A 257 17.35 -2.52 -20.46
CA LYS A 257 17.56 -3.02 -21.82
C LYS A 257 18.60 -4.12 -21.88
N GLY A 258 18.23 -5.27 -22.45
CA GLY A 258 19.10 -6.44 -22.54
C GLY A 258 19.23 -7.25 -21.24
N ILE A 259 18.45 -6.95 -20.22
CA ILE A 259 18.39 -7.73 -18.99
C ILE A 259 17.24 -8.75 -19.10
N GLU A 260 17.59 -10.03 -19.04
CA GLU A 260 16.63 -11.14 -19.16
C GLU A 260 16.09 -11.64 -17.81
N THR A 261 16.73 -11.25 -16.70
CA THR A 261 16.27 -11.62 -15.36
C THR A 261 15.19 -10.67 -14.86
N PRO A 262 14.15 -11.18 -14.18
CA PRO A 262 13.05 -10.35 -13.70
C PRO A 262 13.49 -9.51 -12.50
N MET A 263 13.33 -8.19 -12.60
CA MET A 263 13.66 -7.27 -11.51
C MET A 263 12.76 -6.05 -11.45
N GLY A 264 12.66 -5.49 -10.25
CA GLY A 264 11.97 -4.24 -9.97
C GLY A 264 12.86 -3.28 -9.20
N ILE A 265 12.62 -1.99 -9.41
CA ILE A 265 13.32 -0.90 -8.74
C ILE A 265 12.28 0.01 -8.10
N ALA A 266 12.43 0.25 -6.81
CA ALA A 266 11.53 1.07 -6.00
C ALA A 266 12.32 2.04 -5.12
N GLU A 267 11.67 3.11 -4.72
CA GLU A 267 12.18 4.02 -3.70
C GLU A 267 11.74 3.58 -2.30
N TYR A 268 12.39 4.12 -1.28
CA TYR A 268 11.87 4.08 0.08
C TYR A 268 11.78 5.46 0.69
N ARG A 269 10.90 5.59 1.70
CA ARG A 269 10.76 6.80 2.53
C ARG A 269 10.95 6.40 3.99
N LEU A 270 11.78 7.14 4.69
CA LEU A 270 11.84 7.16 6.15
C LEU A 270 10.81 8.17 6.62
N LYS A 271 10.32 8.02 7.82
CA LYS A 271 9.30 8.81 8.51
C LYS A 271 8.79 10.07 7.81
N ASN A 272 7.51 10.13 7.52
CA ASN A 272 6.84 11.40 7.23
C ASN A 272 6.71 12.19 8.54
N GLU A 273 7.39 13.33 8.63
CA GLU A 273 7.16 14.30 9.70
C GLU A 273 5.75 14.88 9.55
N ASP A 274 4.99 14.77 10.64
CA ASP A 274 3.74 15.45 10.93
C ASP A 274 2.55 15.37 9.97
N CYS A 275 1.67 14.39 10.26
CA CYS A 275 0.23 14.61 10.10
C CYS A 275 -0.54 13.98 11.26
N LYS A 276 -0.85 14.74 12.28
CA LYS A 276 -1.94 14.42 13.20
C LYS A 276 -3.24 14.58 12.44
N MET A 277 -3.79 13.46 11.98
CA MET A 277 -5.08 13.44 11.30
C MET A 277 -6.19 13.50 12.35
N SER A 278 -6.84 14.64 12.50
CA SER A 278 -8.13 14.77 13.17
C SER A 278 -9.26 14.52 12.17
N LEU A 279 -10.33 13.86 12.61
CA LEU A 279 -11.57 13.82 11.82
C LEU A 279 -12.13 15.25 11.73
N PRO A 280 -12.71 15.65 10.59
CA PRO A 280 -13.24 17.00 10.41
C PRO A 280 -14.36 17.29 11.41
N THR A 281 -14.44 18.55 11.81
CA THR A 281 -15.52 19.09 12.63
C THR A 281 -16.84 19.15 11.84
N ILE A 282 -17.96 19.35 12.54
CA ILE A 282 -19.27 19.51 11.90
C ILE A 282 -19.25 20.69 10.92
N GLU A 283 -18.65 21.81 11.30
CA GLU A 283 -18.56 23.04 10.48
C GLU A 283 -17.74 22.81 9.21
N GLU A 284 -16.64 22.06 9.30
CA GLU A 284 -15.83 21.68 8.13
C GLU A 284 -16.61 20.75 7.20
N MET A 285 -17.36 19.79 7.74
CA MET A 285 -18.21 18.88 6.95
C MET A 285 -19.37 19.62 6.27
N GLU A 286 -20.00 20.54 6.96
CA GLU A 286 -21.06 21.39 6.39
C GLU A 286 -20.51 22.21 5.22
N THR A 287 -19.37 22.89 5.43
CA THR A 287 -18.72 23.71 4.40
C THR A 287 -18.37 22.88 3.17
N GLU A 288 -17.86 21.66 3.35
CA GLU A 288 -17.49 20.76 2.24
C GLU A 288 -18.74 20.30 1.44
N LEU A 289 -19.83 19.99 2.13
CA LEU A 289 -21.09 19.57 1.51
C LEU A 289 -21.79 20.70 0.75
N PHE A 290 -21.64 21.95 1.20
CA PHE A 290 -22.20 23.11 0.52
C PHE A 290 -21.38 23.54 -0.71
N LYS A 291 -20.05 23.45 -0.68
CA LYS A 291 -19.17 23.76 -1.83
C LYS A 291 -19.42 22.86 -3.05
N LYS A 292 -19.78 21.59 -2.85
CA LYS A 292 -20.08 20.65 -3.95
C LYS A 292 -21.44 20.87 -4.63
N ARG A 293 -22.26 21.81 -4.16
CA ARG A 293 -23.56 22.15 -4.75
C ARG A 293 -23.54 23.37 -5.69
N GLY A 294 -22.41 24.04 -5.77
CA GLY A 294 -22.23 25.26 -6.60
C GLY A 294 -21.37 25.05 -7.84
N SER A 295 -21.11 23.78 -8.25
CA SER A 295 -20.33 23.44 -9.45
C SER A 295 -21.18 22.72 -10.45
#